data_865da702c43e698aa5c96f3c3d3d1388
#
_entry.id   865da702c43e698aa5c96f3c3d3d1388
#
_cell.length_a   1.000
_cell.length_b   1.000
_cell.length_c   1.000
_cell.angle_alpha   90.00
_cell.angle_beta   90.00
_cell.angle_gamma   90.00
#
_symmetry.space_group_name_H-M   'P 1'
#
loop_
_entity.id
_entity.type
_entity.pdbx_description
1 polymer ?
#
loop_
_entity_poly.entity_id
_entity_poly.type
_entity_poly.pdbx_seq_one_letter_code
_entity_poly.pdbx_strand_id
1 'polypeptide(L)'
;DPAGFAIRELMRADIASINQGVRNAMDAISMIQTADGALGVIDEKLIRMKELAEQAATGTYNSDQRLIIDSEYQAMASEITRIANATDFNGIYLLNGQLSGEDHDGEGLVSTGKIKIHFGTGNDSSSDYYYIQIGNSTASALGVGIGAGAGAQANSVSTQALAQRALEGIQQAI
;
A
#
# COMPACT_ATOMS: atom_id res chain seq x y z
N ASP A 1 14.74 33.96 -40.36
CA ASP A 1 13.28 34.16 -40.20
C ASP A 1 12.92 34.09 -38.70
N PRO A 2 12.51 35.23 -38.07
CA PRO A 2 12.16 35.25 -36.64
C PRO A 2 11.01 34.32 -36.30
N ALA A 3 10.06 34.10 -37.20
CA ALA A 3 8.91 33.22 -36.97
C ALA A 3 9.37 31.72 -36.94
N GLY A 4 10.24 31.34 -37.87
CA GLY A 4 10.81 29.97 -37.89
C GLY A 4 11.70 29.67 -36.67
N PHE A 5 12.40 30.71 -36.18
CA PHE A 5 13.18 30.55 -34.93
C PHE A 5 12.25 30.36 -33.71
N ALA A 6 11.19 31.13 -33.60
CA ALA A 6 10.22 31.02 -32.50
C ALA A 6 9.58 29.60 -32.46
N ILE A 7 9.15 29.11 -33.64
CA ILE A 7 8.57 27.75 -33.75
C ILE A 7 9.58 26.69 -33.34
N ARG A 8 10.83 26.80 -33.77
CA ARG A 8 11.89 25.88 -33.39
C ARG A 8 12.12 25.84 -31.88
N GLU A 9 12.15 27.01 -31.21
CA GLU A 9 12.35 27.08 -29.77
C GLU A 9 11.15 26.52 -28.97
N LEU A 10 9.91 26.73 -29.46
CA LEU A 10 8.72 26.09 -28.89
C LEU A 10 8.80 24.56 -28.99
N MET A 11 9.10 24.04 -30.18
CA MET A 11 9.26 22.57 -30.37
C MET A 11 10.37 22.00 -29.50
N ARG A 12 11.46 22.73 -29.32
CA ARG A 12 12.57 22.32 -28.48
C ARG A 12 12.17 22.28 -27.00
N ALA A 13 11.39 23.27 -26.54
CA ALA A 13 10.83 23.28 -25.20
C ALA A 13 9.87 22.12 -24.97
N ASP A 14 8.99 21.85 -25.93
CA ASP A 14 8.07 20.70 -25.86
C ASP A 14 8.80 19.36 -25.81
N ILE A 15 9.84 19.17 -26.62
CA ILE A 15 10.67 17.96 -26.59
C ILE A 15 11.35 17.79 -25.21
N ALA A 16 11.89 18.88 -24.65
CA ALA A 16 12.52 18.84 -23.33
C ALA A 16 11.48 18.50 -22.24
N SER A 17 10.29 19.07 -22.32
CA SER A 17 9.18 18.80 -21.41
C SER A 17 8.71 17.33 -21.50
N ILE A 18 8.53 16.81 -22.70
CA ILE A 18 8.15 15.40 -22.91
C ILE A 18 9.23 14.44 -22.38
N ASN A 19 10.50 14.74 -22.61
CA ASN A 19 11.59 13.93 -22.05
C ASN A 19 11.58 13.93 -20.51
N GLN A 20 11.24 15.05 -19.88
CA GLN A 20 11.07 15.08 -18.42
C GLN A 20 9.83 14.28 -18.01
N GLY A 21 8.73 14.37 -18.76
CA GLY A 21 7.53 13.57 -18.53
C GLY A 21 7.80 12.06 -18.59
N VAL A 22 8.63 11.61 -19.54
CA VAL A 22 9.06 10.20 -19.60
C VAL A 22 9.82 9.80 -18.33
N ARG A 23 10.73 10.62 -17.84
CA ARG A 23 11.44 10.34 -16.59
C ARG A 23 10.47 10.28 -15.40
N ASN A 24 9.54 11.20 -15.29
CA ASN A 24 8.52 11.21 -14.25
C ASN A 24 7.67 9.92 -14.29
N ALA A 25 7.31 9.46 -15.48
CA ALA A 25 6.58 8.21 -15.65
C ALA A 25 7.41 6.98 -15.24
N MET A 26 8.72 6.96 -15.53
CA MET A 26 9.62 5.90 -15.09
C MET A 26 9.78 5.88 -13.56
N ASP A 27 9.86 7.04 -12.92
CA ASP A 27 9.90 7.16 -11.46
C ASP A 27 8.58 6.63 -10.83
N ALA A 28 7.44 6.96 -11.43
CA ALA A 28 6.14 6.45 -11.02
C ALA A 28 6.05 4.92 -11.13
N ILE A 29 6.55 4.34 -12.21
CA ILE A 29 6.62 2.88 -12.39
C ILE A 29 7.48 2.25 -11.30
N SER A 30 8.65 2.82 -11.01
CA SER A 30 9.55 2.33 -9.96
C SER A 30 8.90 2.40 -8.57
N MET A 31 8.15 3.46 -8.30
CA MET A 31 7.37 3.62 -7.08
C MET A 31 6.30 2.53 -6.94
N ILE A 32 5.55 2.27 -8.00
CA ILE A 32 4.52 1.21 -8.02
C ILE A 32 5.15 -0.17 -7.83
N GLN A 33 6.27 -0.46 -8.49
CA GLN A 33 7.00 -1.71 -8.34
C GLN A 33 7.51 -1.91 -6.90
N THR A 34 7.95 -0.84 -6.24
CA THR A 34 8.35 -0.89 -4.82
C THR A 34 7.16 -1.22 -3.93
N ALA A 35 6.01 -0.60 -4.15
CA ALA A 35 4.78 -0.89 -3.42
C ALA A 35 4.31 -2.34 -3.67
N ASP A 36 4.31 -2.79 -4.91
CA ASP A 36 3.92 -4.14 -5.31
C ASP A 36 4.80 -5.22 -4.66
N GLY A 37 6.11 -5.01 -4.65
CA GLY A 37 7.04 -5.91 -3.97
C GLY A 37 6.79 -6.01 -2.46
N ALA A 38 6.49 -4.90 -1.79
CA ALA A 38 6.16 -4.90 -0.37
C ALA A 38 4.79 -5.53 -0.10
N LEU A 39 3.79 -5.31 -0.95
CA LEU A 39 2.49 -5.96 -0.86
C LEU A 39 2.60 -7.47 -1.03
N GLY A 40 3.47 -7.96 -1.91
CA GLY A 40 3.75 -9.39 -2.05
C GLY A 40 4.26 -10.03 -0.75
N VAL A 41 5.12 -9.32 0.00
CA VAL A 41 5.60 -9.81 1.32
C VAL A 41 4.48 -9.76 2.36
N ILE A 42 3.62 -8.74 2.35
CA ILE A 42 2.45 -8.66 3.24
C ILE A 42 1.49 -9.83 2.95
N ASP A 43 1.25 -10.14 1.70
CA ASP A 43 0.40 -11.28 1.29
C ASP A 43 0.93 -12.62 1.83
N GLU A 44 2.24 -12.87 1.77
CA GLU A 44 2.86 -14.04 2.39
C GLU A 44 2.58 -14.12 3.90
N LYS A 45 2.61 -12.98 4.60
CA LYS A 45 2.29 -12.96 6.04
C LYS A 45 0.80 -13.21 6.29
N LEU A 46 -0.09 -12.69 5.47
CA LEU A 46 -1.53 -12.97 5.55
C LEU A 46 -1.85 -14.45 5.30
N ILE A 47 -1.19 -15.07 4.33
CA ILE A 47 -1.32 -16.51 4.07
C ILE A 47 -0.87 -17.31 5.31
N ARG A 48 0.25 -16.94 5.93
CA ARG A 48 0.71 -17.58 7.17
C ARG A 48 -0.27 -17.40 8.32
N MET A 49 -0.85 -16.21 8.46
CA MET A 49 -1.89 -15.95 9.46
C MET A 49 -3.13 -16.83 9.22
N LYS A 50 -3.51 -17.06 7.96
CA LYS A 50 -4.61 -17.95 7.60
C LYS A 50 -4.32 -19.39 8.02
N GLU A 51 -3.11 -19.91 7.77
CA GLU A 51 -2.69 -21.24 8.22
C GLU A 51 -2.78 -21.39 9.75
N LEU A 52 -2.30 -20.37 10.49
CA LEU A 52 -2.38 -20.34 11.96
C LEU A 52 -3.82 -20.31 12.45
N ALA A 53 -4.70 -19.57 11.78
CA ALA A 53 -6.13 -19.54 12.11
C ALA A 53 -6.81 -20.89 11.86
N GLU A 54 -6.50 -21.56 10.75
CA GLU A 54 -6.97 -22.93 10.46
C GLU A 54 -6.49 -23.93 11.52
N GLN A 55 -5.23 -23.83 11.91
CA GLN A 55 -4.65 -24.66 12.96
C GLN A 55 -5.37 -24.44 14.31
N ALA A 56 -5.59 -23.18 14.70
CA ALA A 56 -6.28 -22.86 15.96
C ALA A 56 -7.78 -23.19 15.94
N ALA A 57 -8.41 -23.20 14.77
CA ALA A 57 -9.82 -23.56 14.61
C ALA A 57 -10.08 -25.07 14.80
N THR A 58 -9.04 -25.91 14.66
CA THR A 58 -9.15 -27.35 14.85
C THR A 58 -9.31 -27.71 16.33
N GLY A 59 -10.22 -28.65 16.62
CA GLY A 59 -10.53 -29.08 17.99
C GLY A 59 -9.46 -29.89 18.71
N THR A 60 -8.36 -30.23 18.02
CA THR A 60 -7.27 -31.07 18.55
C THR A 60 -6.29 -30.32 19.47
N TYR A 61 -6.33 -29.00 19.49
CA TYR A 61 -5.46 -28.16 20.31
C TYR A 61 -6.16 -27.72 21.60
N ASN A 62 -5.41 -27.67 22.69
CA ASN A 62 -5.89 -27.12 23.97
C ASN A 62 -5.74 -25.58 23.99
N SER A 63 -6.24 -24.94 25.06
CA SER A 63 -6.23 -23.46 25.21
C SER A 63 -4.80 -22.90 25.26
N ASP A 64 -3.86 -23.59 25.93
CA ASP A 64 -2.48 -23.11 26.05
C ASP A 64 -1.75 -23.17 24.71
N GLN A 65 -1.98 -24.23 23.96
CA GLN A 65 -1.44 -24.35 22.59
C GLN A 65 -2.01 -23.29 21.65
N ARG A 66 -3.31 -22.94 21.76
CA ARG A 66 -3.88 -21.84 20.98
C ARG A 66 -3.31 -20.47 21.35
N LEU A 67 -2.95 -20.23 22.61
CA LEU A 67 -2.26 -19.01 23.01
C LEU A 67 -0.88 -18.89 22.37
N ILE A 68 -0.15 -20.00 22.19
CA ILE A 68 1.12 -20.02 21.47
C ILE A 68 0.92 -19.72 19.99
N ILE A 69 -0.10 -20.31 19.37
CA ILE A 69 -0.46 -20.03 17.97
C ILE A 69 -0.86 -18.56 17.81
N ASP A 70 -1.64 -18.01 18.76
CA ASP A 70 -2.05 -16.60 18.74
C ASP A 70 -0.84 -15.65 18.86
N SER A 71 0.16 -16.03 19.66
CA SER A 71 1.41 -15.25 19.76
C SER A 71 2.13 -15.15 18.41
N GLU A 72 2.22 -16.22 17.64
CA GLU A 72 2.78 -16.19 16.29
C GLU A 72 1.89 -15.37 15.34
N TYR A 73 0.56 -15.52 15.44
CA TYR A 73 -0.41 -14.75 14.67
C TYR A 73 -0.24 -13.25 14.89
N GLN A 74 -0.11 -12.81 16.15
CA GLN A 74 0.13 -11.41 16.49
C GLN A 74 1.49 -10.90 16.00
N ALA A 75 2.52 -11.76 16.00
CA ALA A 75 3.82 -11.42 15.46
C ALA A 75 3.75 -11.16 13.94
N MET A 76 2.97 -11.96 13.20
CA MET A 76 2.74 -11.73 11.77
C MET A 76 2.00 -10.41 11.51
N ALA A 77 0.97 -10.09 12.31
CA ALA A 77 0.26 -8.82 12.22
C ALA A 77 1.18 -7.60 12.49
N SER A 78 2.03 -7.69 13.50
CA SER A 78 3.03 -6.67 13.80
C SER A 78 4.03 -6.49 12.66
N GLU A 79 4.45 -7.56 12.02
CA GLU A 79 5.36 -7.53 10.88
C GLU A 79 4.70 -6.88 9.66
N ILE A 80 3.43 -7.16 9.39
CA ILE A 80 2.65 -6.49 8.34
C ILE A 80 2.66 -4.97 8.58
N THR A 81 2.37 -4.53 9.79
CA THR A 81 2.39 -3.10 10.14
C THR A 81 3.78 -2.49 9.98
N ARG A 82 4.83 -3.23 10.38
CA ARG A 82 6.22 -2.78 10.20
C ARG A 82 6.57 -2.60 8.73
N ILE A 83 6.23 -3.56 7.88
CA ILE A 83 6.47 -3.48 6.43
C ILE A 83 5.71 -2.31 5.81
N ALA A 84 4.43 -2.15 6.15
CA ALA A 84 3.60 -1.07 5.63
C ALA A 84 4.14 0.33 6.03
N ASN A 85 4.63 0.47 7.25
CA ASN A 85 5.20 1.74 7.74
C ASN A 85 6.63 2.00 7.25
N ALA A 86 7.39 0.96 6.93
CA ALA A 86 8.78 1.09 6.48
C ALA A 86 8.93 1.25 4.97
N THR A 87 7.93 0.84 4.19
CA THR A 87 8.00 0.91 2.73
C THR A 87 7.88 2.35 2.26
N ASP A 88 8.96 2.88 1.72
CA ASP A 88 9.01 4.22 1.15
C ASP A 88 9.66 4.22 -0.24
N PHE A 89 9.37 5.26 -1.00
CA PHE A 89 10.04 5.60 -2.24
C PHE A 89 10.44 7.07 -2.17
N ASN A 90 11.74 7.32 -2.10
CA ASN A 90 12.30 8.67 -2.04
C ASN A 90 11.73 9.53 -0.88
N GLY A 91 11.51 8.92 0.28
CA GLY A 91 10.93 9.55 1.46
C GLY A 91 9.40 9.62 1.47
N ILE A 92 8.72 9.14 0.43
CA ILE A 92 7.26 9.05 0.35
C ILE A 92 6.84 7.66 0.82
N TYR A 93 6.08 7.57 1.91
CA TYR A 93 5.57 6.30 2.40
C TYR A 93 4.37 5.84 1.58
N LEU A 94 4.45 4.61 1.07
CA LEU A 94 3.52 4.11 0.06
C LEU A 94 2.32 3.37 0.66
N LEU A 95 2.49 2.66 1.79
CA LEU A 95 1.52 1.70 2.30
C LEU A 95 0.93 2.05 3.67
N ASN A 96 1.33 3.16 4.27
CA ASN A 96 0.90 3.56 5.60
C ASN A 96 -0.38 4.42 5.62
N GLY A 97 -1.01 4.63 4.47
CA GLY A 97 -2.21 5.44 4.33
C GLY A 97 -1.99 6.90 3.91
N GLN A 98 -0.75 7.37 3.82
CA GLN A 98 -0.47 8.75 3.38
C GLN A 98 -0.95 9.03 1.95
N LEU A 99 -0.94 8.02 1.07
CA LEU A 99 -1.38 8.13 -0.33
C LEU A 99 -2.83 7.68 -0.55
N SER A 100 -3.58 7.37 0.50
CA SER A 100 -4.94 6.83 0.40
C SER A 100 -6.03 7.91 0.26
N GLY A 101 -5.71 9.18 0.47
CA GLY A 101 -6.67 10.29 0.37
C GLY A 101 -7.19 10.50 -1.05
N GLU A 102 -8.44 10.95 -1.17
CA GLU A 102 -9.06 11.25 -2.47
C GLU A 102 -8.54 12.55 -3.08
N ASP A 103 -8.08 13.48 -2.24
CA ASP A 103 -7.52 14.75 -2.66
C ASP A 103 -6.00 14.72 -2.67
N HIS A 104 -5.40 15.33 -3.68
CA HIS A 104 -3.96 15.55 -3.73
C HIS A 104 -3.60 16.80 -2.94
N ASP A 105 -2.73 16.68 -1.94
CA ASP A 105 -2.10 17.78 -1.24
C ASP A 105 -0.61 17.81 -1.59
N GLY A 106 -0.22 18.81 -2.40
CA GLY A 106 1.16 19.04 -2.81
C GLY A 106 1.91 20.03 -1.91
N GLU A 107 1.33 20.44 -0.79
CA GLU A 107 1.95 21.35 0.16
C GLU A 107 2.83 20.59 1.18
N GLY A 108 3.83 21.28 1.73
CA GLY A 108 4.74 20.72 2.73
C GLY A 108 5.94 19.98 2.13
N LEU A 109 6.62 19.20 2.96
CA LEU A 109 7.85 18.47 2.59
C LEU A 109 7.57 17.20 1.78
N VAL A 110 6.40 16.63 1.94
CA VAL A 110 5.98 15.37 1.29
C VAL A 110 4.52 15.50 0.88
N SER A 111 4.22 15.15 -0.36
CA SER A 111 2.83 15.10 -0.85
C SER A 111 2.02 14.05 -0.08
N THR A 112 0.77 14.38 0.22
CA THR A 112 -0.20 13.51 0.87
C THR A 112 -1.44 13.30 -0.01
N GLY A 113 -2.23 12.27 0.30
CA GLY A 113 -3.33 11.86 -0.57
C GLY A 113 -2.83 11.22 -1.87
N LYS A 114 -3.67 11.16 -2.90
CA LYS A 114 -3.25 10.63 -4.20
C LYS A 114 -2.07 11.43 -4.76
N ILE A 115 -1.11 10.74 -5.38
CA ILE A 115 0.09 11.36 -5.92
C ILE A 115 -0.10 11.74 -7.38
N LYS A 116 0.34 12.94 -7.76
CA LYS A 116 0.24 13.46 -9.13
C LYS A 116 1.49 13.09 -9.93
N ILE A 117 1.30 12.42 -11.06
CA ILE A 117 2.34 12.13 -12.03
C ILE A 117 2.11 12.99 -13.26
N HIS A 118 3.03 13.92 -13.50
CA HIS A 118 2.96 14.87 -14.61
C HIS A 118 3.88 14.41 -15.75
N PHE A 119 3.33 14.22 -16.94
CA PHE A 119 4.07 13.70 -18.11
C PHE A 119 3.83 14.50 -19.40
N GLY A 120 2.87 15.41 -19.42
CA GLY A 120 2.56 16.24 -20.58
C GLY A 120 3.26 17.60 -20.56
N THR A 121 3.03 18.39 -21.59
CA THR A 121 3.63 19.73 -21.77
C THR A 121 2.80 20.85 -21.15
N GLY A 122 1.53 20.60 -20.83
CA GLY A 122 0.57 21.56 -20.30
C GLY A 122 0.08 21.19 -18.90
N ASN A 123 -1.13 21.62 -18.58
CA ASN A 123 -1.78 21.33 -17.29
C ASN A 123 -3.25 20.89 -17.49
N ASP A 124 -3.48 20.08 -18.49
CA ASP A 124 -4.79 19.49 -18.77
C ASP A 124 -4.90 18.11 -18.13
N SER A 125 -5.92 17.92 -17.28
CA SER A 125 -6.18 16.65 -16.59
C SER A 125 -6.49 15.47 -17.53
N SER A 126 -6.86 15.74 -18.78
CA SER A 126 -7.17 14.70 -19.77
C SER A 126 -5.93 14.15 -20.47
N SER A 127 -4.82 14.90 -20.52
CA SER A 127 -3.67 14.59 -21.36
C SER A 127 -2.30 14.74 -20.68
N ASP A 128 -2.18 15.54 -19.63
CA ASP A 128 -0.88 15.97 -19.12
C ASP A 128 -0.47 15.35 -17.80
N TYR A 129 -1.41 14.84 -16.99
CA TYR A 129 -1.10 14.20 -15.72
C TYR A 129 -2.11 13.13 -15.32
N TYR A 130 -1.69 12.28 -14.41
CA TYR A 130 -2.49 11.23 -13.81
C TYR A 130 -2.26 11.17 -12.29
N TYR A 131 -3.26 10.71 -11.55
CA TYR A 131 -3.15 10.50 -10.11
C TYR A 131 -3.05 9.01 -9.78
N ILE A 132 -2.16 8.67 -8.86
CA ILE A 132 -2.00 7.33 -8.30
C ILE A 132 -2.45 7.39 -6.84
N GLN A 133 -3.34 6.49 -6.45
CA GLN A 133 -3.80 6.31 -5.08
C GLN A 133 -3.39 4.93 -4.59
N ILE A 134 -2.80 4.86 -3.39
CA ILE A 134 -2.40 3.59 -2.77
C ILE A 134 -3.06 3.51 -1.40
N GLY A 135 -3.78 2.41 -1.15
CA GLY A 135 -4.50 2.17 0.09
C GLY A 135 -3.58 1.94 1.30
N ASN A 136 -4.14 2.06 2.48
CA ASN A 136 -3.46 1.73 3.72
C ASN A 136 -3.43 0.20 3.90
N SER A 137 -2.24 -0.36 4.03
CA SER A 137 -1.99 -1.81 4.15
C SER A 137 -1.42 -2.21 5.51
N THR A 138 -1.58 -1.38 6.55
CA THR A 138 -1.24 -1.76 7.93
C THR A 138 -2.19 -2.85 8.43
N ALA A 139 -1.76 -3.66 9.39
CA ALA A 139 -2.60 -4.70 10.00
C ALA A 139 -3.93 -4.14 10.56
N SER A 140 -3.90 -2.95 11.13
CA SER A 140 -5.10 -2.24 11.60
C SER A 140 -6.08 -1.95 10.46
N ALA A 141 -5.59 -1.45 9.33
CA ALA A 141 -6.41 -1.14 8.15
C ALA A 141 -6.97 -2.41 7.49
N LEU A 142 -6.19 -3.49 7.48
CA LEU A 142 -6.59 -4.79 6.97
C LEU A 142 -7.52 -5.56 7.92
N GLY A 143 -7.70 -5.08 9.15
CA GLY A 143 -8.57 -5.70 10.14
C GLY A 143 -8.00 -6.97 10.76
N VAL A 144 -6.67 -7.12 10.86
CA VAL A 144 -5.99 -8.30 11.39
C VAL A 144 -5.14 -7.95 12.64
N GLY A 145 -5.07 -8.88 13.60
CA GLY A 145 -4.33 -8.72 14.83
C GLY A 145 -4.99 -7.79 15.86
N ILE A 146 -4.38 -7.66 17.04
CA ILE A 146 -4.91 -6.87 18.17
C ILE A 146 -5.00 -5.37 17.83
N GLY A 147 -4.18 -4.86 16.91
CA GLY A 147 -4.26 -3.49 16.44
C GLY A 147 -5.51 -3.16 15.63
N ALA A 148 -6.22 -4.17 15.13
CA ALA A 148 -7.50 -4.01 14.45
C ALA A 148 -8.58 -3.58 15.46
N GLY A 149 -9.57 -2.82 14.99
CA GLY A 149 -10.67 -2.34 15.85
C GLY A 149 -11.41 -3.49 16.54
N ALA A 150 -12.06 -3.19 17.65
CA ALA A 150 -12.74 -4.19 18.50
C ALA A 150 -13.83 -5.01 17.77
N GLY A 151 -14.31 -4.56 16.63
CA GLY A 151 -15.27 -5.27 15.77
C GLY A 151 -14.65 -6.11 14.67
N ALA A 152 -13.33 -6.08 14.47
CA ALA A 152 -12.67 -6.82 13.43
C ALA A 152 -12.71 -8.33 13.72
N GLN A 153 -12.95 -9.13 12.67
CA GLN A 153 -13.12 -10.57 12.82
C GLN A 153 -11.80 -11.30 13.04
N ALA A 154 -10.70 -10.77 12.53
CA ALA A 154 -9.38 -11.39 12.53
C ALA A 154 -8.42 -10.87 13.60
N ASN A 155 -8.94 -10.42 14.76
CA ASN A 155 -8.13 -9.85 15.85
C ASN A 155 -7.22 -10.86 16.54
N SER A 156 -7.71 -12.08 16.77
CA SER A 156 -7.05 -13.10 17.58
C SER A 156 -7.52 -14.49 17.20
N VAL A 157 -6.68 -15.48 17.43
CA VAL A 157 -6.99 -16.90 17.26
C VAL A 157 -6.83 -17.69 18.57
N SER A 158 -6.88 -17.00 19.71
CA SER A 158 -6.67 -17.59 21.05
C SER A 158 -7.77 -18.56 21.49
N THR A 159 -8.92 -18.55 20.84
CA THR A 159 -10.00 -19.51 21.03
C THR A 159 -10.46 -20.10 19.71
N GLN A 160 -11.07 -21.28 19.75
CA GLN A 160 -11.58 -21.93 18.54
C GLN A 160 -12.62 -21.04 17.79
N ALA A 161 -13.51 -20.39 18.53
CA ALA A 161 -14.52 -19.52 17.97
C ALA A 161 -13.92 -18.26 17.31
N LEU A 162 -12.90 -17.67 17.95
CA LEU A 162 -12.17 -16.53 17.36
C LEU A 162 -11.37 -16.96 16.13
N ALA A 163 -10.74 -18.13 16.14
CA ALA A 163 -10.03 -18.64 15.00
C ALA A 163 -10.93 -18.88 13.79
N GLN A 164 -12.12 -19.43 13.99
CA GLN A 164 -13.12 -19.60 12.93
C GLN A 164 -13.56 -18.25 12.33
N ARG A 165 -13.77 -17.25 13.15
CA ARG A 165 -14.11 -15.89 12.68
C ARG A 165 -12.92 -15.22 11.97
N ALA A 166 -11.71 -15.47 12.44
CA ALA A 166 -10.50 -14.91 11.84
C ALA A 166 -10.28 -15.39 10.40
N LEU A 167 -10.68 -16.60 10.06
CA LEU A 167 -10.59 -17.12 8.68
C LEU A 167 -11.37 -16.26 7.68
N GLU A 168 -12.56 -15.78 8.04
CA GLU A 168 -13.35 -14.88 7.19
C GLU A 168 -12.67 -13.50 7.05
N GLY A 169 -12.20 -12.96 8.16
CA GLY A 169 -11.54 -11.64 8.17
C GLY A 169 -10.23 -11.63 7.37
N ILE A 170 -9.42 -12.69 7.46
CA ILE A 170 -8.18 -12.81 6.68
C ILE A 170 -8.48 -12.97 5.20
N GLN A 171 -9.52 -13.71 4.83
CA GLN A 171 -9.93 -13.86 3.43
C GLN A 171 -10.32 -12.53 2.78
N GLN A 172 -10.80 -11.57 3.55
CA GLN A 172 -11.11 -10.22 3.07
C GLN A 172 -9.86 -9.33 2.98
N ALA A 173 -8.81 -9.64 3.75
CA ALA A 173 -7.56 -8.90 3.78
C ALA A 173 -6.60 -9.29 2.63
N ILE A 174 -6.67 -10.54 2.14
CA ILE A 174 -5.96 -11.04 0.96
C ILE A 174 -6.61 -10.48 -0.32
#